data_060d7566e76faade84914f44f6ec5232
#
_entry.id   060d7566e76faade84914f44f6ec5232
#
_cell.length_a   1.000
_cell.length_b   1.000
_cell.length_c   1.000
_cell.angle_alpha   90.00
_cell.angle_beta   90.00
_cell.angle_gamma   90.00
#
_symmetry.space_group_name_H-M   'P 1'
#
loop_
_entity.id
_entity.type
_entity.pdbx_description
1 polymer ?
#
loop_
_entity_poly.entity_id
_entity_poly.type
_entity_poly.pdbx_seq_one_letter_code
_entity_poly.pdbx_strand_id
1 'polypeptide(L)'
;MLYGTCWKNGYHVRLQKPVFDSSIKRLFLLMGPGILAAGIQQINLLVGGIIASFKQGAISWLYYSDRVYQLPLGMIGIALGVVLLPEVTRLVRRDDAKGASDSMVRGMELGLLITLPAAVAMMVIPEPIITVLFQRGEFTADDAYQTGMALRGFALGLPGYVLIKVLQPGFFARENTRAPMIMAGITVLVNIVVSLLLFAPLGHVGIAIATTIAAWVNVLLLARGLKGLVHVDKAFWTKSLRICM
;
A
#
# COMPACT_ATOMS: atom_id res chain seq x y z
N MET A 1 -24.42 -12.73 -13.03
CA MET A 1 -23.61 -13.32 -14.11
C MET A 1 -22.83 -14.56 -13.65
N LEU A 2 -22.05 -14.54 -12.56
CA LEU A 2 -21.26 -15.70 -12.06
C LEU A 2 -22.08 -16.97 -11.79
N TYR A 3 -23.29 -16.87 -11.23
CA TYR A 3 -24.14 -18.02 -10.91
C TYR A 3 -24.55 -18.84 -12.14
N GLY A 4 -24.91 -18.14 -13.23
CA GLY A 4 -25.30 -18.80 -14.50
C GLY A 4 -24.11 -19.50 -15.20
N THR A 5 -22.90 -18.98 -15.04
CA THR A 5 -21.68 -19.57 -15.61
C THR A 5 -21.26 -20.81 -14.83
N CYS A 6 -21.40 -20.80 -13.52
CA CYS A 6 -21.14 -21.97 -12.68
C CYS A 6 -22.13 -23.12 -13.01
N TRP A 7 -23.40 -22.80 -13.21
CA TRP A 7 -24.41 -23.80 -13.52
C TRP A 7 -24.22 -24.47 -14.89
N LYS A 8 -23.81 -23.67 -15.90
CA LYS A 8 -23.47 -24.19 -17.24
C LYS A 8 -22.24 -25.10 -17.23
N ASN A 9 -21.32 -24.92 -16.28
CA ASN A 9 -20.11 -25.74 -16.13
C ASN A 9 -20.28 -26.90 -15.12
N GLY A 10 -21.52 -27.27 -14.76
CA GLY A 10 -21.81 -28.41 -13.90
C GLY A 10 -21.61 -28.20 -12.40
N TYR A 11 -21.28 -26.96 -11.97
CA TYR A 11 -21.15 -26.62 -10.56
C TYR A 11 -22.49 -26.21 -9.97
N HIS A 12 -23.13 -27.09 -9.21
CA HIS A 12 -24.37 -26.81 -8.51
C HIS A 12 -24.07 -26.28 -7.09
N VAL A 13 -24.38 -25.02 -6.83
CA VAL A 13 -24.29 -24.45 -5.48
C VAL A 13 -25.45 -25.02 -4.65
N ARG A 14 -25.18 -25.91 -3.71
CA ARG A 14 -26.14 -26.40 -2.73
C ARG A 14 -25.88 -25.72 -1.40
N LEU A 15 -26.92 -25.15 -0.80
CA LEU A 15 -26.85 -24.67 0.59
C LEU A 15 -26.71 -25.89 1.50
N GLN A 16 -25.52 -26.03 2.08
CA GLN A 16 -25.24 -27.04 3.08
C GLN A 16 -25.14 -26.37 4.46
N LYS A 17 -25.53 -27.15 5.50
CA LYS A 17 -25.32 -26.66 6.88
C LYS A 17 -23.80 -26.47 7.10
N PRO A 18 -23.38 -25.33 7.72
CA PRO A 18 -21.97 -25.10 7.98
C PRO A 18 -21.40 -26.18 8.90
N VAL A 19 -20.44 -26.93 8.40
CA VAL A 19 -19.71 -27.95 9.17
C VAL A 19 -18.36 -27.32 9.54
N PHE A 20 -18.06 -27.23 10.83
CA PHE A 20 -16.78 -26.76 11.34
C PHE A 20 -15.70 -27.82 11.14
N ASP A 21 -15.20 -27.92 9.91
CA ASP A 21 -14.10 -28.80 9.53
C ASP A 21 -12.73 -28.13 9.81
N SER A 22 -11.67 -28.93 9.76
CA SER A 22 -10.27 -28.52 9.92
C SER A 22 -9.90 -27.39 8.95
N SER A 23 -10.45 -27.40 7.73
CA SER A 23 -10.27 -26.36 6.71
C SER A 23 -10.86 -25.02 7.14
N ILE A 24 -12.04 -25.03 7.77
CA ILE A 24 -12.69 -23.81 8.29
C ILE A 24 -11.92 -23.27 9.49
N LYS A 25 -11.42 -24.12 10.39
CA LYS A 25 -10.55 -23.68 11.50
C LYS A 25 -9.28 -23.00 10.98
N ARG A 26 -8.64 -23.60 9.95
CA ARG A 26 -7.45 -23.02 9.31
C ARG A 26 -7.76 -21.67 8.66
N LEU A 27 -8.92 -21.54 7.99
CA LEU A 27 -9.38 -20.28 7.41
C LEU A 27 -9.50 -19.18 8.49
N PHE A 28 -10.17 -19.45 9.62
CA PHE A 28 -10.30 -18.49 10.71
C PHE A 28 -8.96 -18.13 11.35
N LEU A 29 -8.05 -19.09 11.49
CA LEU A 29 -6.69 -18.82 11.99
C LEU A 29 -5.90 -17.89 11.06
N LEU A 30 -6.07 -18.02 9.76
CA LEU A 30 -5.43 -17.15 8.76
C LEU A 30 -6.13 -15.78 8.65
N MET A 31 -7.45 -15.74 8.83
CA MET A 31 -8.22 -14.49 8.79
C MET A 31 -7.97 -13.60 10.01
N GLY A 32 -7.78 -14.17 11.19
CA GLY A 32 -7.61 -13.42 12.44
C GLY A 32 -6.52 -12.32 12.34
N PRO A 33 -5.28 -12.66 11.98
CA PRO A 33 -4.22 -11.64 11.79
C PRO A 33 -4.55 -10.63 10.70
N GLY A 34 -5.25 -11.03 9.63
CA GLY A 34 -5.69 -10.12 8.57
C GLY A 34 -6.71 -9.09 9.05
N ILE A 35 -7.70 -9.53 9.84
CA ILE A 35 -8.71 -8.64 10.45
C ILE A 35 -8.04 -7.69 11.44
N LEU A 36 -7.10 -8.17 12.27
CA LEU A 36 -6.34 -7.32 13.18
C LEU A 36 -5.50 -6.29 12.42
N ALA A 37 -4.84 -6.68 11.33
CA ALA A 37 -4.08 -5.74 10.50
C ALA A 37 -4.98 -4.66 9.89
N ALA A 38 -6.18 -5.01 9.42
CA ALA A 38 -7.16 -4.06 8.92
C ALA A 38 -7.67 -3.12 10.03
N GLY A 39 -7.91 -3.64 11.23
CA GLY A 39 -8.27 -2.85 12.41
C GLY A 39 -7.17 -1.85 12.81
N ILE A 40 -5.92 -2.28 12.82
CA ILE A 40 -4.76 -1.41 13.10
C ILE A 40 -4.68 -0.28 12.07
N GLN A 41 -4.92 -0.58 10.79
CA GLN A 41 -4.95 0.46 9.75
C GLN A 41 -6.07 1.47 9.96
N GLN A 42 -7.24 1.01 10.41
CA GLN A 42 -8.38 1.90 10.70
C GLN A 42 -8.08 2.82 11.90
N ILE A 43 -7.42 2.29 12.94
CA ILE A 43 -6.94 3.10 14.07
C ILE A 43 -5.96 4.18 13.60
N ASN A 44 -5.05 3.85 12.68
CA ASN A 44 -4.13 4.82 12.11
C ASN A 44 -4.85 5.99 11.43
N LEU A 45 -5.90 5.71 10.65
CA LEU A 45 -6.71 6.74 10.00
C LEU A 45 -7.43 7.62 11.03
N LEU A 46 -8.00 7.02 12.08
CA LEU A 46 -8.67 7.76 13.15
C LEU A 46 -7.70 8.68 13.89
N VAL A 47 -6.54 8.17 14.30
CA VAL A 47 -5.52 8.98 15.01
C VAL A 47 -4.99 10.09 14.13
N GLY A 48 -4.72 9.81 12.84
CA GLY A 48 -4.33 10.82 11.86
C GLY A 48 -5.37 11.93 11.71
N GLY A 49 -6.66 11.56 11.67
CA GLY A 49 -7.79 12.50 11.64
C GLY A 49 -7.87 13.36 12.91
N ILE A 50 -7.68 12.76 14.09
CA ILE A 50 -7.66 13.49 15.38
C ILE A 50 -6.50 14.50 15.38
N ILE A 51 -5.28 14.10 14.99
CA ILE A 51 -4.15 15.02 14.90
C ILE A 51 -4.43 16.15 13.92
N ALA A 52 -4.98 15.84 12.74
CA ALA A 52 -5.33 16.83 11.73
C ALA A 52 -6.40 17.82 12.19
N SER A 53 -7.34 17.41 13.07
CA SER A 53 -8.42 18.28 13.56
C SER A 53 -7.96 19.49 14.38
N PHE A 54 -6.73 19.47 14.89
CA PHE A 54 -6.14 20.62 15.59
C PHE A 54 -5.80 21.80 14.66
N LYS A 55 -5.84 21.61 13.35
CA LYS A 55 -5.66 22.70 12.36
C LYS A 55 -6.87 22.77 11.44
N GLN A 56 -7.51 23.93 11.37
CA GLN A 56 -8.66 24.14 10.50
C GLN A 56 -8.29 23.86 9.03
N GLY A 57 -9.14 23.13 8.30
CA GLY A 57 -8.93 22.75 6.90
C GLY A 57 -8.02 21.53 6.70
N ALA A 58 -7.19 21.14 7.67
CA ALA A 58 -6.18 20.10 7.48
C ALA A 58 -6.76 18.73 7.12
N ILE A 59 -7.91 18.36 7.67
CA ILE A 59 -8.59 17.08 7.34
C ILE A 59 -8.95 17.06 5.86
N SER A 60 -9.54 18.15 5.35
CA SER A 60 -9.93 18.25 3.94
C SER A 60 -8.72 18.22 3.02
N TRP A 61 -7.66 18.98 3.33
CA TRP A 61 -6.44 19.02 2.52
C TRP A 61 -5.75 17.65 2.44
N LEU A 62 -5.64 16.94 3.56
CA LEU A 62 -5.10 15.59 3.60
C LEU A 62 -6.00 14.61 2.83
N TYR A 63 -7.32 14.73 2.95
CA TYR A 63 -8.27 13.86 2.26
C TYR A 63 -8.18 14.01 0.74
N TYR A 64 -8.17 15.24 0.21
CA TYR A 64 -8.06 15.48 -1.22
C TYR A 64 -6.70 15.07 -1.78
N SER A 65 -5.60 15.35 -1.07
CA SER A 65 -4.26 14.90 -1.48
C SER A 65 -4.13 13.38 -1.47
N ASP A 66 -4.72 12.69 -0.48
CA ASP A 66 -4.76 11.23 -0.40
C ASP A 66 -5.51 10.62 -1.59
N ARG A 67 -6.64 11.23 -2.02
CA ARG A 67 -7.38 10.77 -3.20
C ARG A 67 -6.56 10.83 -4.48
N VAL A 68 -5.81 11.90 -4.69
CA VAL A 68 -4.97 12.05 -5.88
C VAL A 68 -3.84 11.02 -5.87
N TYR A 69 -3.15 10.88 -4.75
CA TYR A 69 -2.06 9.94 -4.61
C TYR A 69 -2.53 8.47 -4.73
N GLN A 70 -3.75 8.16 -4.31
CA GLN A 70 -4.32 6.82 -4.44
C GLN A 70 -4.64 6.41 -5.88
N LEU A 71 -4.80 7.36 -6.83
CA LEU A 71 -5.10 7.01 -8.22
C LEU A 71 -4.02 6.12 -8.85
N PRO A 72 -2.74 6.53 -8.94
CA PRO A 72 -1.69 5.66 -9.48
C PRO A 72 -1.46 4.43 -8.60
N LEU A 73 -1.55 4.56 -7.28
CA LEU A 73 -1.41 3.43 -6.37
C LEU A 73 -2.49 2.37 -6.59
N GLY A 74 -3.73 2.77 -6.77
CA GLY A 74 -4.85 1.85 -7.01
C GLY A 74 -4.70 1.08 -8.31
N MET A 75 -4.39 1.79 -9.41
CA MET A 75 -4.21 1.16 -10.73
C MET A 75 -3.08 0.12 -10.69
N ILE A 76 -1.92 0.48 -10.17
CA ILE A 76 -0.72 -0.38 -10.17
C ILE A 76 -0.82 -1.46 -9.09
N GLY A 77 -1.26 -1.08 -7.88
CA GLY A 77 -1.37 -2.00 -6.76
C GLY A 77 -2.37 -3.14 -7.00
N ILE A 78 -3.50 -2.85 -7.66
CA ILE A 78 -4.48 -3.87 -8.04
C ILE A 78 -3.90 -4.78 -9.13
N ALA A 79 -3.33 -4.22 -10.20
CA ALA A 79 -2.76 -5.00 -11.29
C ALA A 79 -1.67 -5.96 -10.79
N LEU A 80 -0.75 -5.47 -9.97
CA LEU A 80 0.32 -6.29 -9.38
C LEU A 80 -0.22 -7.33 -8.40
N GLY A 81 -1.16 -6.96 -7.53
CA GLY A 81 -1.75 -7.87 -6.54
C GLY A 81 -2.49 -9.05 -7.17
N VAL A 82 -3.25 -8.80 -8.24
CA VAL A 82 -4.01 -9.84 -8.96
C VAL A 82 -3.09 -10.83 -9.69
N VAL A 83 -1.98 -10.36 -10.24
CA VAL A 83 -1.06 -11.20 -11.02
C VAL A 83 -0.01 -11.88 -10.13
N LEU A 84 0.59 -11.14 -9.19
CA LEU A 84 1.73 -11.66 -8.41
C LEU A 84 1.32 -12.70 -7.39
N LEU A 85 0.20 -12.53 -6.68
CA LEU A 85 -0.16 -13.46 -5.61
C LEU A 85 -0.39 -14.89 -6.11
N PRO A 86 -1.17 -15.17 -7.17
CA PRO A 86 -1.33 -16.53 -7.70
C PRO A 86 -0.01 -17.09 -8.25
N GLU A 87 0.78 -16.27 -8.94
CA GLU A 87 2.03 -16.71 -9.54
C GLU A 87 3.08 -17.09 -8.48
N VAL A 88 3.32 -16.20 -7.51
CA VAL A 88 4.25 -16.47 -6.40
C VAL A 88 3.78 -17.69 -5.59
N THR A 89 2.47 -17.81 -5.33
CA THR A 89 1.92 -18.97 -4.62
C THR A 89 2.16 -20.27 -5.38
N ARG A 90 1.99 -20.27 -6.71
CA ARG A 90 2.25 -21.43 -7.56
C ARG A 90 3.72 -21.86 -7.52
N LEU A 91 4.65 -20.87 -7.60
CA LEU A 91 6.09 -21.11 -7.59
C LEU A 91 6.57 -21.61 -6.21
N VAL A 92 6.07 -21.02 -5.13
CA VAL A 92 6.36 -21.47 -3.76
C VAL A 92 5.88 -22.91 -3.52
N ARG A 93 4.68 -23.26 -4.02
CA ARG A 93 4.16 -24.66 -3.92
C ARG A 93 4.95 -25.66 -4.74
N ARG A 94 5.68 -25.23 -5.76
CA ARG A 94 6.58 -26.07 -6.58
C ARG A 94 8.01 -26.10 -6.04
N ASP A 95 8.25 -25.48 -4.89
CA ASP A 95 9.58 -25.31 -4.28
C ASP A 95 10.58 -24.56 -5.16
N ASP A 96 10.05 -23.75 -6.10
CA ASP A 96 10.85 -22.86 -6.98
C ASP A 96 11.03 -21.48 -6.33
N ALA A 97 11.92 -21.41 -5.35
CA ALA A 97 12.23 -20.17 -4.63
C ALA A 97 12.86 -19.12 -5.55
N LYS A 98 13.65 -19.53 -6.57
CA LYS A 98 14.27 -18.63 -7.51
C LYS A 98 13.24 -17.99 -8.43
N GLY A 99 12.35 -18.76 -9.03
CA GLY A 99 11.27 -18.24 -9.86
C GLY A 99 10.35 -17.30 -9.08
N ALA A 100 10.04 -17.62 -7.82
CA ALA A 100 9.25 -16.74 -6.95
C ALA A 100 9.96 -15.40 -6.69
N SER A 101 11.28 -15.43 -6.42
CA SER A 101 12.10 -14.22 -6.28
C SER A 101 12.10 -13.38 -7.56
N ASP A 102 12.35 -14.01 -8.71
CA ASP A 102 12.42 -13.33 -10.01
C ASP A 102 11.08 -12.66 -10.36
N SER A 103 9.95 -13.32 -10.10
CA SER A 103 8.63 -12.75 -10.30
C SER A 103 8.37 -11.53 -9.42
N MET A 104 8.79 -11.58 -8.16
CA MET A 104 8.68 -10.44 -7.24
C MET A 104 9.59 -9.28 -7.65
N VAL A 105 10.82 -9.54 -8.07
CA VAL A 105 11.76 -8.52 -8.56
C VAL A 105 11.20 -7.83 -9.81
N ARG A 106 10.67 -8.58 -10.77
CA ARG A 106 10.00 -8.00 -11.95
C ARG A 106 8.79 -7.15 -11.57
N GLY A 107 8.00 -7.59 -10.59
CA GLY A 107 6.88 -6.81 -10.04
C GLY A 107 7.35 -5.50 -9.42
N MET A 108 8.47 -5.50 -8.69
CA MET A 108 9.09 -4.29 -8.15
C MET A 108 9.60 -3.37 -9.27
N GLU A 109 10.30 -3.89 -10.28
CA GLU A 109 10.80 -3.12 -11.42
C GLU A 109 9.64 -2.43 -12.17
N LEU A 110 8.60 -3.18 -12.53
CA LEU A 110 7.42 -2.63 -13.22
C LEU A 110 6.65 -1.62 -12.36
N GLY A 111 6.48 -1.93 -11.08
CA GLY A 111 5.83 -1.02 -10.15
C GLY A 111 6.58 0.31 -10.02
N LEU A 112 7.89 0.27 -9.85
CA LEU A 112 8.73 1.46 -9.77
C LEU A 112 8.77 2.24 -11.09
N LEU A 113 8.86 1.54 -12.24
CA LEU A 113 8.86 2.19 -13.56
C LEU A 113 7.66 3.11 -13.77
N ILE A 114 6.48 2.70 -13.31
CA ILE A 114 5.25 3.47 -13.49
C ILE A 114 5.05 4.49 -12.36
N THR A 115 5.42 4.15 -11.12
CA THR A 115 5.19 5.03 -9.98
C THR A 115 6.20 6.15 -9.83
N LEU A 116 7.45 5.96 -10.25
CA LEU A 116 8.47 7.02 -10.13
C LEU A 116 8.12 8.26 -10.95
N PRO A 117 7.72 8.18 -12.25
CA PRO A 117 7.28 9.37 -12.98
C PRO A 117 6.06 10.04 -12.34
N ALA A 118 5.08 9.26 -11.85
CA ALA A 118 3.91 9.80 -11.17
C ALA A 118 4.29 10.51 -9.86
N ALA A 119 5.20 9.94 -9.07
CA ALA A 119 5.70 10.55 -7.85
C ALA A 119 6.44 11.87 -8.16
N VAL A 120 7.30 11.88 -9.17
CA VAL A 120 8.02 13.09 -9.61
C VAL A 120 7.04 14.17 -10.06
N ALA A 121 6.02 13.82 -10.86
CA ALA A 121 5.00 14.78 -11.28
C ALA A 121 4.27 15.40 -10.07
N MET A 122 3.85 14.58 -9.10
CA MET A 122 3.19 15.05 -7.87
C MET A 122 4.11 15.87 -6.96
N MET A 123 5.43 15.71 -7.07
CA MET A 123 6.40 16.52 -6.33
C MET A 123 6.66 17.87 -7.00
N VAL A 124 6.77 17.89 -8.33
CA VAL A 124 7.17 19.08 -9.09
C VAL A 124 5.99 20.01 -9.32
N ILE A 125 4.82 19.48 -9.69
CA ILE A 125 3.63 20.24 -10.07
C ILE A 125 2.38 19.88 -9.23
N PRO A 126 2.47 19.78 -7.88
CA PRO A 126 1.34 19.34 -7.06
C PRO A 126 0.19 20.34 -7.09
N GLU A 127 0.48 21.66 -7.00
CA GLU A 127 -0.51 22.72 -6.98
C GLU A 127 -1.31 22.79 -8.29
N PRO A 128 -0.71 22.82 -9.49
CA PRO A 128 -1.45 22.71 -10.75
C PRO A 128 -2.36 21.48 -10.84
N ILE A 129 -1.89 20.31 -10.35
CA ILE A 129 -2.71 19.09 -10.33
C ILE A 129 -3.95 19.29 -9.47
N ILE A 130 -3.80 19.82 -8.26
CA ILE A 130 -4.92 20.05 -7.33
C ILE A 130 -5.85 21.12 -7.85
N THR A 131 -5.32 22.21 -8.39
CA THR A 131 -6.08 23.31 -8.98
C THR A 131 -7.02 22.81 -10.07
N VAL A 132 -6.49 22.08 -11.04
CA VAL A 132 -7.30 21.55 -12.15
C VAL A 132 -8.37 20.57 -11.68
N LEU A 133 -8.07 19.75 -10.68
CA LEU A 133 -9.00 18.71 -10.21
C LEU A 133 -10.08 19.26 -9.27
N PHE A 134 -9.73 20.19 -8.37
CA PHE A 134 -10.58 20.52 -7.23
C PHE A 134 -10.88 22.00 -7.04
N GLN A 135 -10.12 22.95 -7.62
CA GLN A 135 -10.33 24.39 -7.40
C GLN A 135 -11.62 24.86 -8.10
N ARG A 136 -12.75 24.69 -7.39
CA ARG A 136 -14.08 25.15 -7.82
C ARG A 136 -15.00 25.35 -6.62
N GLY A 137 -15.96 26.26 -6.72
CA GLY A 137 -16.88 26.59 -5.64
C GLY A 137 -16.16 27.10 -4.40
N GLU A 138 -16.38 26.48 -3.28
CA GLU A 138 -15.80 26.85 -1.98
C GLU A 138 -14.30 26.44 -1.82
N PHE A 139 -13.76 25.61 -2.75
CA PHE A 139 -12.36 25.20 -2.68
C PHE A 139 -11.48 26.32 -3.25
N THR A 140 -10.84 27.05 -2.35
CA THR A 140 -10.07 28.25 -2.66
C THR A 140 -8.68 27.95 -3.23
N ALA A 141 -7.97 29.00 -3.70
CA ALA A 141 -6.58 28.88 -4.13
C ALA A 141 -5.64 28.51 -2.97
N ASP A 142 -5.93 28.99 -1.74
CA ASP A 142 -5.16 28.59 -0.55
C ASP A 142 -5.37 27.10 -0.24
N ASP A 143 -6.60 26.59 -0.34
CA ASP A 143 -6.88 25.16 -0.18
C ASP A 143 -6.11 24.32 -1.21
N ALA A 144 -6.01 24.80 -2.47
CA ALA A 144 -5.25 24.15 -3.51
C ALA A 144 -3.76 24.11 -3.18
N TYR A 145 -3.20 25.21 -2.68
CA TYR A 145 -1.81 25.28 -2.24
C TYR A 145 -1.53 24.34 -1.05
N GLN A 146 -2.35 24.40 0.00
CA GLN A 146 -2.18 23.57 1.20
C GLN A 146 -2.33 22.06 0.87
N THR A 147 -3.29 21.72 0.02
CA THR A 147 -3.48 20.36 -0.47
C THR A 147 -2.30 19.89 -1.33
N GLY A 148 -1.76 20.78 -2.17
CA GLY A 148 -0.56 20.53 -2.96
C GLY A 148 0.67 20.24 -2.10
N MET A 149 0.85 20.99 -1.02
CA MET A 149 1.94 20.75 -0.05
C MET A 149 1.82 19.38 0.62
N ALA A 150 0.61 18.95 1.00
CA ALA A 150 0.38 17.61 1.52
C ALA A 150 0.64 16.53 0.45
N LEU A 151 0.24 16.78 -0.80
CA LEU A 151 0.48 15.88 -1.93
C LEU A 151 1.98 15.65 -2.18
N ARG A 152 2.81 16.69 -2.07
CA ARG A 152 4.29 16.55 -2.10
C ARG A 152 4.79 15.58 -1.03
N GLY A 153 4.25 15.70 0.19
CA GLY A 153 4.59 14.80 1.29
C GLY A 153 4.26 13.34 0.99
N PHE A 154 3.08 13.07 0.42
CA PHE A 154 2.65 11.72 0.04
C PHE A 154 3.39 11.17 -1.19
N ALA A 155 3.76 12.02 -2.14
CA ALA A 155 4.40 11.62 -3.39
C ALA A 155 5.68 10.82 -3.17
N LEU A 156 6.50 11.20 -2.18
CA LEU A 156 7.70 10.46 -1.77
C LEU A 156 7.39 9.06 -1.22
N GLY A 157 6.18 8.84 -0.73
CA GLY A 157 5.71 7.55 -0.22
C GLY A 157 5.20 6.60 -1.31
N LEU A 158 4.80 7.13 -2.47
CA LEU A 158 4.15 6.36 -3.53
C LEU A 158 4.95 5.13 -3.99
N PRO A 159 6.27 5.21 -4.28
CA PRO A 159 7.06 4.03 -4.59
C PRO A 159 7.09 3.02 -3.43
N GLY A 160 7.19 3.50 -2.20
CA GLY A 160 7.17 2.65 -1.00
C GLY A 160 5.88 1.83 -0.89
N TYR A 161 4.73 2.46 -1.09
CA TYR A 161 3.44 1.77 -1.04
C TYR A 161 3.29 0.70 -2.14
N VAL A 162 3.80 0.95 -3.34
CA VAL A 162 3.81 -0.04 -4.41
C VAL A 162 4.71 -1.22 -4.05
N LEU A 163 5.90 -0.95 -3.51
CA LEU A 163 6.80 -1.99 -3.02
C LEU A 163 6.15 -2.85 -1.93
N ILE A 164 5.39 -2.27 -1.00
CA ILE A 164 4.61 -3.03 -0.01
C ILE A 164 3.66 -4.00 -0.70
N LYS A 165 2.92 -3.56 -1.74
CA LYS A 165 1.98 -4.40 -2.49
C LYS A 165 2.65 -5.56 -3.22
N VAL A 166 3.90 -5.39 -3.64
CA VAL A 166 4.70 -6.46 -4.27
C VAL A 166 5.28 -7.42 -3.25
N LEU A 167 5.70 -6.93 -2.07
CA LEU A 167 6.34 -7.76 -1.05
C LEU A 167 5.34 -8.60 -0.23
N GLN A 168 4.13 -8.09 0.02
CA GLN A 168 3.10 -8.80 0.79
C GLN A 168 2.76 -10.19 0.24
N PRO A 169 2.57 -10.42 -1.09
CA PRO A 169 2.35 -11.74 -1.67
C PRO A 169 3.37 -12.80 -1.27
N GLY A 170 4.64 -12.42 -1.07
CA GLY A 170 5.68 -13.36 -0.61
C GLY A 170 5.43 -13.96 0.77
N PHE A 171 4.76 -13.23 1.67
CA PHE A 171 4.31 -13.75 2.96
C PHE A 171 3.03 -14.58 2.82
N PHE A 172 2.05 -14.09 2.07
CA PHE A 172 0.77 -14.77 1.90
C PHE A 172 0.89 -16.10 1.18
N ALA A 173 1.80 -16.19 0.19
CA ALA A 173 2.12 -17.44 -0.50
C ALA A 173 2.66 -18.53 0.45
N ARG A 174 3.27 -18.14 1.57
CA ARG A 174 3.78 -19.02 2.63
C ARG A 174 2.78 -19.20 3.77
N GLU A 175 1.54 -18.75 3.61
CA GLU A 175 0.48 -18.73 4.63
C GLU A 175 0.90 -18.00 5.92
N ASN A 176 1.88 -17.11 5.85
CA ASN A 176 2.35 -16.31 6.97
C ASN A 176 1.67 -14.94 6.98
N THR A 177 0.51 -14.86 7.62
CA THR A 177 -0.23 -13.59 7.80
C THR A 177 0.17 -12.82 9.06
N ARG A 178 0.85 -13.50 10.01
CA ARG A 178 1.27 -12.89 11.29
C ARG A 178 2.39 -11.87 11.10
N ALA A 179 3.39 -12.18 10.27
CA ALA A 179 4.51 -11.28 10.06
C ALA A 179 4.08 -9.92 9.47
N PRO A 180 3.31 -9.86 8.35
CA PRO A 180 2.79 -8.58 7.84
C PRO A 180 1.92 -7.81 8.85
N MET A 181 1.12 -8.52 9.69
CA MET A 181 0.32 -7.90 10.73
C MET A 181 1.19 -7.18 11.78
N ILE A 182 2.23 -7.85 12.29
CA ILE A 182 3.15 -7.26 13.27
C ILE A 182 3.88 -6.05 12.65
N MET A 183 4.36 -6.20 11.41
CA MET A 183 5.03 -5.13 10.68
C MET A 183 4.11 -3.93 10.44
N ALA A 184 2.83 -4.17 10.11
CA ALA A 184 1.81 -3.13 10.01
C ALA A 184 1.60 -2.41 11.36
N GLY A 185 1.55 -3.14 12.46
CA GLY A 185 1.45 -2.56 13.81
C GLY A 185 2.63 -1.64 14.13
N ILE A 186 3.86 -2.08 13.86
CA ILE A 186 5.07 -1.26 14.05
C ILE A 186 5.00 -0.01 13.16
N THR A 187 4.58 -0.17 11.91
CA THR A 187 4.46 0.92 10.94
C THR A 187 3.46 1.98 11.41
N VAL A 188 2.32 1.56 11.95
CA VAL A 188 1.30 2.46 12.49
C VAL A 188 1.83 3.21 13.72
N LEU A 189 2.53 2.53 14.62
CA LEU A 189 3.17 3.17 15.75
C LEU A 189 4.18 4.24 15.31
N VAL A 190 5.04 3.91 14.35
CA VAL A 190 6.00 4.87 13.77
C VAL A 190 5.25 6.06 13.15
N ASN A 191 4.18 5.80 12.38
CA ASN A 191 3.39 6.87 11.78
C ASN A 191 2.79 7.81 12.83
N ILE A 192 2.20 7.28 13.88
CA ILE A 192 1.61 8.09 14.96
C ILE A 192 2.69 8.95 15.66
N VAL A 193 3.80 8.34 16.04
CA VAL A 193 4.89 9.04 16.74
C VAL A 193 5.47 10.15 15.87
N VAL A 194 5.77 9.84 14.61
CA VAL A 194 6.35 10.82 13.68
C VAL A 194 5.34 11.90 13.30
N SER A 195 4.05 11.56 13.17
CA SER A 195 2.98 12.55 12.95
C SER A 195 2.89 13.56 14.09
N LEU A 196 2.94 13.09 15.34
CA LEU A 196 2.90 13.97 16.51
C LEU A 196 4.13 14.89 16.57
N LEU A 197 5.32 14.36 16.25
CA LEU A 197 6.56 15.14 16.25
C LEU A 197 6.59 16.18 15.12
N LEU A 198 6.12 15.82 13.92
CA LEU A 198 6.16 16.69 12.76
C LEU A 198 4.95 17.63 12.65
N PHE A 199 3.86 17.36 13.37
CA PHE A 199 2.69 18.22 13.33
C PHE A 199 2.97 19.62 13.88
N ALA A 200 3.75 19.73 14.95
CA ALA A 200 4.09 21.02 15.55
C ALA A 200 4.82 21.96 14.57
N PRO A 201 5.91 21.54 13.88
CA PRO A 201 6.63 22.42 12.95
C PRO A 201 6.00 22.49 11.53
N LEU A 202 5.35 21.44 11.03
CA LEU A 202 4.91 21.34 9.62
C LEU A 202 3.38 21.26 9.46
N GLY A 203 2.64 21.22 10.55
CA GLY A 203 1.18 21.08 10.52
C GLY A 203 0.75 19.82 9.78
N HIS A 204 -0.27 19.93 8.91
CA HIS A 204 -0.82 18.81 8.15
C HIS A 204 0.19 18.15 7.19
N VAL A 205 1.16 18.89 6.67
CA VAL A 205 2.23 18.34 5.81
C VAL A 205 3.09 17.34 6.61
N GLY A 206 3.28 17.59 7.91
CA GLY A 206 3.98 16.67 8.81
C GLY A 206 3.33 15.29 8.86
N ILE A 207 1.99 15.21 8.83
CA ILE A 207 1.25 13.93 8.79
C ILE A 207 1.50 13.19 7.46
N ALA A 208 1.52 13.91 6.32
CA ALA A 208 1.81 13.32 5.02
C ALA A 208 3.24 12.76 4.95
N ILE A 209 4.22 13.49 5.48
CA ILE A 209 5.62 13.03 5.58
C ILE A 209 5.75 11.85 6.53
N ALA A 210 5.08 11.88 7.67
CA ALA A 210 5.07 10.76 8.62
C ALA A 210 4.54 9.47 7.98
N THR A 211 3.47 9.58 7.19
CA THR A 211 2.89 8.47 6.45
C THR A 211 3.88 7.91 5.41
N THR A 212 4.64 8.77 4.77
CA THR A 212 5.71 8.39 3.85
C THR A 212 6.86 7.66 4.57
N ILE A 213 7.33 8.19 5.68
CA ILE A 213 8.38 7.55 6.50
C ILE A 213 7.91 6.17 6.97
N ALA A 214 6.68 6.08 7.46
CA ALA A 214 6.08 4.82 7.89
C ALA A 214 6.01 3.79 6.74
N ALA A 215 5.66 4.22 5.52
CA ALA A 215 5.65 3.35 4.33
C ALA A 215 7.04 2.78 4.04
N TRP A 216 8.09 3.59 4.07
CA TRP A 216 9.47 3.12 3.87
C TRP A 216 9.96 2.21 4.99
N VAL A 217 9.59 2.48 6.25
CA VAL A 217 9.86 1.56 7.38
C VAL A 217 9.17 0.21 7.12
N ASN A 218 7.93 0.21 6.65
CA ASN A 218 7.23 -1.03 6.30
C ASN A 218 7.93 -1.81 5.18
N VAL A 219 8.37 -1.12 4.10
CA VAL A 219 9.17 -1.74 3.03
C VAL A 219 10.41 -2.42 3.59
N LEU A 220 11.15 -1.72 4.47
CA LEU A 220 12.37 -2.26 5.08
C LEU A 220 12.08 -3.49 5.96
N LEU A 221 11.00 -3.45 6.74
CA LEU A 221 10.59 -4.59 7.57
C LEU A 221 10.19 -5.80 6.72
N LEU A 222 9.36 -5.59 5.68
CA LEU A 222 8.93 -6.64 4.77
C LEU A 222 10.11 -7.23 4.01
N ALA A 223 11.00 -6.39 3.48
CA ALA A 223 12.20 -6.84 2.76
C ALA A 223 13.13 -7.67 3.67
N ARG A 224 13.31 -7.24 4.94
CA ARG A 224 14.09 -8.03 5.92
C ARG A 224 13.42 -9.36 6.25
N GLY A 225 12.09 -9.38 6.37
CA GLY A 225 11.34 -10.60 6.65
C GLY A 225 11.35 -11.61 5.50
N LEU A 226 11.60 -11.15 4.27
CA LEU A 226 11.74 -11.99 3.07
C LEU A 226 13.20 -12.36 2.73
N LYS A 227 14.17 -12.02 3.59
CA LYS A 227 15.58 -12.46 3.43
C LYS A 227 15.61 -14.00 3.33
N GLY A 228 15.96 -14.52 2.17
CA GLY A 228 15.94 -15.96 1.86
C GLY A 228 14.91 -16.36 0.81
N LEU A 229 13.93 -15.49 0.47
CA LEU A 229 13.09 -15.66 -0.70
C LEU A 229 13.46 -14.67 -1.81
N VAL A 230 13.72 -13.41 -1.45
CA VAL A 230 14.03 -12.36 -2.42
C VAL A 230 15.51 -12.07 -2.39
N HIS A 231 16.20 -12.45 -3.45
CA HIS A 231 17.59 -12.06 -3.70
C HIS A 231 17.55 -10.83 -4.60
N VAL A 232 17.66 -9.66 -3.98
CA VAL A 232 17.79 -8.40 -4.72
C VAL A 232 19.26 -8.27 -5.12
N ASP A 233 19.56 -8.52 -6.38
CA ASP A 233 20.90 -8.41 -6.94
C ASP A 233 21.30 -6.93 -7.07
N LYS A 234 22.61 -6.63 -7.02
CA LYS A 234 23.12 -5.26 -7.23
C LYS A 234 22.66 -4.68 -8.59
N ALA A 235 22.37 -5.53 -9.56
CA ALA A 235 21.81 -5.17 -10.86
C ALA A 235 20.43 -4.48 -10.76
N PHE A 236 19.63 -4.78 -9.75
CA PHE A 236 18.34 -4.12 -9.50
C PHE A 236 18.52 -2.62 -9.22
N TRP A 237 19.46 -2.27 -8.34
CA TRP A 237 19.73 -0.89 -7.98
C TRP A 237 20.30 -0.07 -9.15
N THR A 238 21.16 -0.67 -9.98
CA THR A 238 21.72 0.00 -11.16
C THR A 238 20.67 0.22 -12.25
N LYS A 239 19.71 -0.70 -12.44
CA LYS A 239 18.58 -0.53 -13.36
C LYS A 239 17.59 0.54 -12.87
N SER A 240 17.24 0.50 -11.58
CA SER A 240 16.33 1.50 -10.99
C SER A 240 16.90 2.91 -11.05
N LEU A 241 18.20 3.09 -10.88
CA LEU A 241 18.89 4.38 -11.04
C LEU A 241 18.91 4.86 -12.51
N ARG A 242 19.05 3.96 -13.49
CA ARG A 242 18.99 4.32 -14.93
C ARG A 242 17.58 4.76 -15.39
N ILE A 243 16.54 4.38 -14.67
CA ILE A 243 15.16 4.81 -14.96
C ILE A 243 14.91 6.24 -14.45
N CYS A 244 15.69 6.68 -13.45
CA CYS A 244 15.58 8.04 -12.88
C CYS A 244 16.43 9.10 -13.62
N MET A 245 17.32 8.69 -14.53
CA MET A 245 18.09 9.58 -15.42
C MET A 245 17.44 9.68 -16.79
#